data_db61aec2de471047045af7fb216cf0e9
#
_entry.id   db61aec2de471047045af7fb216cf0e9
#
_cell.length_a   1.000
_cell.length_b   1.000
_cell.length_c   1.000
_cell.angle_alpha   90.00
_cell.angle_beta   90.00
_cell.angle_gamma   90.00
#
_symmetry.space_group_name_H-M   'P 1'
#
loop_
_entity.id
_entity.type
_entity.pdbx_description
1 polymer ?
#
loop_
_entity_poly.entity_id
_entity_poly.type
_entity_poly.pdbx_seq_one_letter_code
_entity_poly.pdbx_strand_id
1 'polypeptide(L)'
;MAKVARELMARGACAQSTRACSVSALQGRNGLTARDVFAAYDRGDPVATKVIAQAVEFWGMAVANLVSLFNPEKIIFGGGVFGPGAKLLGKIYAEAKKWAQPISIKQVKLQTSKLGGNAGLYGAGCLALQAANPLPTQTA
;
A
#
# COMPACT_ATOMS: atom_id res chain seq x y z
N MET A 1 6.83 4.21 -3.88
CA MET A 1 7.47 2.96 -4.31
C MET A 1 8.45 3.17 -5.46
N ALA A 2 8.07 3.64 -6.63
CA ALA A 2 8.99 3.82 -7.76
C ALA A 2 10.17 4.76 -7.46
N LYS A 3 9.96 5.85 -6.70
CA LYS A 3 11.03 6.75 -6.24
C LYS A 3 12.00 6.04 -5.29
N VAL A 4 11.47 5.30 -4.32
CA VAL A 4 12.26 4.52 -3.36
C VAL A 4 13.07 3.43 -4.05
N ALA A 5 12.50 2.75 -5.06
CA ALA A 5 13.22 1.79 -5.88
C ALA A 5 14.42 2.42 -6.59
N ARG A 6 14.26 3.62 -7.16
CA ARG A 6 15.36 4.37 -7.81
C ARG A 6 16.46 4.76 -6.81
N GLU A 7 16.06 5.24 -5.63
CA GLU A 7 17.01 5.63 -4.58
C GLU A 7 17.80 4.43 -4.04
N LEU A 8 17.14 3.29 -3.84
CA LEU A 8 17.81 2.06 -3.41
C LEU A 8 18.75 1.49 -4.47
N MET A 9 18.38 1.59 -5.76
CA MET A 9 19.29 1.22 -6.85
C MET A 9 20.51 2.13 -6.91
N ALA A 10 20.35 3.43 -6.74
CA ALA A 10 21.44 4.40 -6.72
C ALA A 10 22.41 4.17 -5.53
N ARG A 11 21.88 3.83 -4.35
CA ARG A 11 22.69 3.50 -3.16
C ARG A 11 23.34 2.13 -3.25
N GLY A 12 22.71 1.16 -3.88
CA GLY A 12 23.25 -0.19 -4.07
C GLY A 12 24.43 -0.27 -5.03
N ALA A 13 24.57 0.70 -5.93
CA ALA A 13 25.75 0.84 -6.79
C ALA A 13 27.03 1.24 -6.06
N CYS A 14 26.95 1.64 -4.78
CA CYS A 14 28.08 2.12 -3.99
C CYS A 14 28.52 1.16 -2.85
N ALA A 15 27.84 0.04 -2.63
CA ALA A 15 28.21 -0.94 -1.61
C ALA A 15 28.72 -2.23 -2.27
N GLN A 16 30.04 -2.29 -2.47
CA GLN A 16 30.76 -3.51 -2.83
C GLN A 16 30.62 -4.54 -1.70
N SER A 17 30.00 -5.68 -1.98
CA SER A 17 30.30 -6.93 -1.32
C SER A 17 29.98 -8.09 -2.26
N THR A 18 31.06 -8.79 -2.61
CA THR A 18 31.19 -10.06 -3.29
C THR A 18 30.10 -11.07 -2.92
N ARG A 19 29.23 -11.39 -3.85
CA ARG A 19 28.59 -12.65 -4.22
C ARG A 19 27.32 -12.37 -5.03
N ALA A 20 27.35 -12.82 -6.31
CA ALA A 20 26.22 -12.87 -7.23
C ALA A 20 25.32 -11.63 -7.22
N CYS A 21 25.77 -10.53 -7.80
CA CYS A 21 24.94 -9.38 -8.12
C CYS A 21 23.94 -9.83 -9.21
N SER A 22 22.79 -10.36 -8.79
CA SER A 22 21.64 -10.52 -9.67
C SER A 22 21.22 -9.13 -10.08
N VAL A 23 21.46 -8.77 -11.33
CA VAL A 23 21.05 -7.49 -11.92
C VAL A 23 19.54 -7.35 -11.71
N SER A 24 19.11 -6.33 -10.97
CA SER A 24 17.69 -6.10 -10.73
C SER A 24 16.97 -5.86 -12.06
N ALA A 25 15.83 -6.53 -12.26
CA ALA A 25 14.98 -6.35 -13.44
C ALA A 25 14.42 -4.91 -13.58
N LEU A 26 14.61 -4.07 -12.57
CA LEU A 26 14.23 -2.65 -12.53
C LEU A 26 15.35 -1.73 -13.02
N GLN A 27 16.58 -2.24 -13.17
CA GLN A 27 17.75 -1.45 -13.53
C GLN A 27 17.66 -0.92 -14.98
N GLY A 28 17.96 0.35 -15.18
CA GLY A 28 17.95 0.97 -16.51
C GLY A 28 16.57 1.35 -17.08
N ARG A 29 15.48 1.12 -16.36
CA ARG A 29 14.13 1.51 -16.79
C ARG A 29 13.81 2.96 -16.41
N ASN A 30 13.56 3.80 -17.42
CA ASN A 30 12.97 5.11 -17.23
C ASN A 30 11.44 4.97 -17.06
N GLY A 31 10.83 5.69 -16.10
CA GLY A 31 9.37 5.68 -15.93
C GLY A 31 8.81 4.50 -15.12
N LEU A 32 9.58 3.96 -14.14
CA LEU A 32 9.12 2.91 -13.23
C LEU A 32 7.78 3.24 -12.58
N THR A 33 6.84 2.30 -12.66
CA THR A 33 5.54 2.34 -12.01
C THR A 33 5.49 1.41 -10.78
N ALA A 34 4.46 1.56 -9.94
CA ALA A 34 4.23 0.63 -8.83
C ALA A 34 3.97 -0.81 -9.35
N ARG A 35 3.33 -0.95 -10.51
CA ARG A 35 3.07 -2.26 -11.13
C ARG A 35 4.36 -2.99 -11.49
N ASP A 36 5.37 -2.26 -12.02
CA ASP A 36 6.67 -2.86 -12.35
C ASP A 36 7.38 -3.38 -11.11
N VAL A 37 7.28 -2.64 -9.98
CA VAL A 37 7.85 -3.08 -8.69
C VAL A 37 7.15 -4.35 -8.18
N PHE A 38 5.81 -4.43 -8.25
CA PHE A 38 5.09 -5.64 -7.88
C PHE A 38 5.43 -6.84 -8.78
N ALA A 39 5.51 -6.62 -10.09
CA ALA A 39 5.90 -7.66 -11.04
C ALA A 39 7.32 -8.18 -10.81
N ALA A 40 8.25 -7.28 -10.45
CA ALA A 40 9.62 -7.66 -10.07
C ALA A 40 9.64 -8.41 -8.73
N TYR A 41 8.85 -7.96 -7.75
CA TYR A 41 8.70 -8.64 -6.46
C TYR A 41 8.20 -10.08 -6.62
N ASP A 42 7.23 -10.31 -7.52
CA ASP A 42 6.70 -11.64 -7.81
C ASP A 42 7.75 -12.59 -8.44
N ARG A 43 8.74 -12.03 -9.12
CA ARG A 43 9.88 -12.77 -9.66
C ARG A 43 11.04 -12.95 -8.67
N GLY A 44 10.90 -12.47 -7.44
CA GLY A 44 11.93 -12.57 -6.40
C GLY A 44 13.07 -11.56 -6.54
N ASP A 45 12.87 -10.44 -7.25
CA ASP A 45 13.88 -9.40 -7.40
C ASP A 45 14.28 -8.82 -6.03
N PRO A 46 15.58 -8.79 -5.68
CA PRO A 46 16.04 -8.38 -4.36
C PRO A 46 15.79 -6.91 -4.07
N VAL A 47 15.83 -6.04 -5.07
CA VAL A 47 15.55 -4.60 -4.92
C VAL A 47 14.05 -4.40 -4.70
N ALA A 48 13.21 -5.04 -5.52
CA ALA A 48 11.77 -4.99 -5.37
C ALA A 48 11.33 -5.53 -4.01
N THR A 49 11.96 -6.60 -3.54
CA THR A 49 11.69 -7.19 -2.21
C THR A 49 11.98 -6.18 -1.08
N LYS A 50 13.11 -5.47 -1.13
CA LYS A 50 13.43 -4.42 -0.14
C LYS A 50 12.44 -3.26 -0.19
N VAL A 51 12.06 -2.81 -1.39
CA VAL A 51 11.06 -1.74 -1.58
C VAL A 51 9.71 -2.13 -0.99
N ILE A 52 9.25 -3.35 -1.27
CA ILE A 52 7.98 -3.86 -0.75
C ILE A 52 8.04 -4.04 0.77
N ALA A 53 9.16 -4.54 1.32
CA ALA A 53 9.34 -4.67 2.76
C ALA A 53 9.22 -3.31 3.48
N GLN A 54 9.89 -2.28 2.97
CA GLN A 54 9.79 -0.92 3.49
C GLN A 54 8.38 -0.34 3.37
N ALA A 55 7.70 -0.59 2.24
CA ALA A 55 6.32 -0.16 2.07
C ALA A 55 5.37 -0.86 3.06
N VAL A 56 5.56 -2.16 3.32
CA VAL A 56 4.79 -2.92 4.32
C VAL A 56 4.99 -2.34 5.71
N GLU A 57 6.22 -1.96 6.08
CA GLU A 57 6.53 -1.31 7.36
C GLU A 57 5.75 0.01 7.51
N PHE A 58 5.83 0.91 6.53
CA PHE A 58 5.09 2.17 6.57
C PHE A 58 3.56 1.98 6.60
N TRP A 59 3.04 1.04 5.83
CA TRP A 59 1.59 0.73 5.88
C TRP A 59 1.20 0.11 7.22
N GLY A 60 2.06 -0.72 7.82
CA GLY A 60 1.84 -1.26 9.15
C GLY A 60 1.76 -0.17 10.22
N MET A 61 2.70 0.77 10.21
CA MET A 61 2.68 1.94 11.09
C MET A 61 1.44 2.81 10.87
N ALA A 62 1.04 3.05 9.62
CA ALA A 62 -0.17 3.80 9.30
C ALA A 62 -1.42 3.11 9.84
N VAL A 63 -1.54 1.79 9.69
CA VAL A 63 -2.63 0.99 10.27
C VAL A 63 -2.63 1.10 11.79
N ALA A 64 -1.47 0.99 12.44
CA ALA A 64 -1.36 1.12 13.88
C ALA A 64 -1.83 2.48 14.39
N ASN A 65 -1.46 3.56 13.68
CA ASN A 65 -1.92 4.91 13.99
C ASN A 65 -3.45 5.05 13.85
N LEU A 66 -4.03 4.55 12.74
CA LEU A 66 -5.47 4.58 12.53
C LEU A 66 -6.22 3.79 13.61
N VAL A 67 -5.70 2.62 14.00
CA VAL A 67 -6.27 1.80 15.07
C VAL A 67 -6.21 2.54 16.40
N SER A 68 -5.09 3.19 16.71
CA SER A 68 -4.90 3.90 17.98
C SER A 68 -5.77 5.16 18.08
N LEU A 69 -5.99 5.87 16.97
CA LEU A 69 -6.75 7.12 16.95
C LEU A 69 -8.26 6.90 16.88
N PHE A 70 -8.70 5.93 16.06
CA PHE A 70 -10.11 5.78 15.70
C PHE A 70 -10.73 4.47 16.16
N ASN A 71 -9.93 3.48 16.57
CA ASN A 71 -10.37 2.13 16.92
C ASN A 71 -11.42 1.55 15.93
N PRO A 72 -11.14 1.55 14.61
CA PRO A 72 -12.11 1.19 13.60
C PRO A 72 -12.33 -0.33 13.57
N GLU A 73 -13.54 -0.78 13.26
CA GLU A 73 -13.80 -2.21 13.02
C GLU A 73 -13.16 -2.70 11.72
N LYS A 74 -13.04 -1.82 10.72
CA LYS A 74 -12.51 -2.15 9.39
C LYS A 74 -11.65 -1.02 8.84
N ILE A 75 -10.55 -1.41 8.19
CA ILE A 75 -9.73 -0.51 7.37
C ILE A 75 -9.77 -1.05 5.94
N ILE A 76 -10.25 -0.22 5.01
CA ILE A 76 -10.42 -0.58 3.60
C ILE A 76 -9.28 0.02 2.79
N PHE A 77 -8.50 -0.84 2.15
CA PHE A 77 -7.44 -0.45 1.24
C PHE A 77 -7.98 -0.35 -0.19
N GLY A 78 -7.78 0.81 -0.82
CA GLY A 78 -8.26 1.07 -2.17
C GLY A 78 -7.18 1.68 -3.07
N GLY A 79 -7.58 1.97 -4.31
CA GLY A 79 -6.72 2.56 -5.32
C GLY A 79 -5.87 1.56 -6.09
N GLY A 80 -5.16 2.04 -7.12
CA GLY A 80 -4.43 1.21 -8.08
C GLY A 80 -3.28 0.38 -7.51
N VAL A 81 -2.76 0.75 -6.33
CA VAL A 81 -1.68 0.01 -5.64
C VAL A 81 -2.21 -1.26 -4.99
N PHE A 82 -3.45 -1.23 -4.45
CA PHE A 82 -4.03 -2.35 -3.71
C PHE A 82 -4.82 -3.34 -4.57
N GLY A 83 -4.75 -3.26 -5.90
CA GLY A 83 -5.03 -4.39 -6.77
C GLY A 83 -3.97 -5.50 -6.58
N PRO A 84 -2.73 -5.29 -7.03
CA PRO A 84 -1.65 -6.25 -6.83
C PRO A 84 -1.17 -6.33 -5.37
N GLY A 85 -1.40 -5.29 -4.56
CA GLY A 85 -0.99 -5.23 -3.15
C GLY A 85 -1.91 -5.98 -2.18
N ALA A 86 -3.06 -6.49 -2.63
CA ALA A 86 -3.99 -7.25 -1.80
C ALA A 86 -3.31 -8.42 -1.06
N LYS A 87 -2.38 -9.11 -1.71
CA LYS A 87 -1.58 -10.20 -1.14
C LYS A 87 -0.68 -9.79 0.03
N LEU A 88 -0.45 -8.49 0.21
CA LEU A 88 0.39 -7.96 1.29
C LEU A 88 -0.40 -7.65 2.56
N LEU A 89 -1.74 -7.71 2.56
CA LEU A 89 -2.55 -7.36 3.73
C LEU A 89 -2.17 -8.15 4.99
N GLY A 90 -1.88 -9.44 4.84
CA GLY A 90 -1.41 -10.26 5.96
C GLY A 90 -0.08 -9.79 6.53
N LYS A 91 0.86 -9.37 5.66
CA LYS A 91 2.16 -8.82 6.08
C LYS A 91 1.99 -7.46 6.75
N ILE A 92 1.13 -6.61 6.20
CA ILE A 92 0.80 -5.29 6.77
C ILE A 92 0.17 -5.45 8.16
N TYR A 93 -0.75 -6.41 8.32
CA TYR A 93 -1.36 -6.70 9.62
C TYR A 93 -0.34 -7.21 10.64
N ALA A 94 0.55 -8.13 10.22
CA ALA A 94 1.63 -8.63 11.08
C ALA A 94 2.58 -7.51 11.50
N GLU A 95 2.89 -6.57 10.60
CA GLU A 95 3.71 -5.41 10.91
C GLU A 95 2.98 -4.45 11.86
N ALA A 96 1.70 -4.15 11.59
CA ALA A 96 0.89 -3.28 12.44
C ALA A 96 0.81 -3.75 13.90
N LYS A 97 0.79 -5.07 14.13
CA LYS A 97 0.82 -5.65 15.48
C LYS A 97 2.03 -5.26 16.32
N LYS A 98 3.12 -4.88 15.71
CA LYS A 98 4.34 -4.46 16.44
C LYS A 98 4.19 -3.07 17.05
N TRP A 99 3.33 -2.25 16.46
CA TRP A 99 3.18 -0.83 16.77
C TRP A 99 1.85 -0.48 17.45
N ALA A 100 0.81 -1.26 17.18
CA ALA A 100 -0.54 -0.99 17.66
C ALA A 100 -0.80 -1.58 19.04
N GLN A 101 -1.78 -1.00 19.74
CA GLN A 101 -2.27 -1.52 21.01
C GLN A 101 -2.81 -2.95 20.84
N PRO A 102 -2.40 -3.90 21.69
CA PRO A 102 -2.70 -5.34 21.51
C PRO A 102 -4.19 -5.71 21.50
N ILE A 103 -5.03 -4.94 22.17
CA ILE A 103 -6.48 -5.17 22.24
C ILE A 103 -7.15 -4.69 20.95
N SER A 104 -6.94 -3.43 20.60
CA SER A 104 -7.58 -2.76 19.46
C SER A 104 -7.21 -3.41 18.12
N ILE A 105 -5.94 -3.80 17.95
CA ILE A 105 -5.50 -4.43 16.69
C ILE A 105 -6.16 -5.77 16.41
N LYS A 106 -6.61 -6.49 17.43
CA LYS A 106 -7.31 -7.79 17.27
C LYS A 106 -8.74 -7.61 16.73
N GLN A 107 -9.33 -6.44 16.92
CA GLN A 107 -10.71 -6.14 16.54
C GLN A 107 -10.80 -5.67 15.08
N VAL A 108 -9.74 -5.04 14.56
CA VAL A 108 -9.73 -4.46 13.22
C VAL A 108 -9.60 -5.53 12.14
N LYS A 109 -10.38 -5.38 11.06
CA LYS A 109 -10.30 -6.20 9.84
C LYS A 109 -9.71 -5.37 8.71
N LEU A 110 -8.61 -5.84 8.12
CA LEU A 110 -8.05 -5.22 6.92
C LEU A 110 -8.67 -5.86 5.68
N GLN A 111 -9.22 -5.06 4.78
CA GLN A 111 -9.87 -5.53 3.56
C GLN A 111 -9.48 -4.66 2.35
N THR A 112 -9.50 -5.23 1.16
CA THR A 112 -9.41 -4.46 -0.08
C THR A 112 -10.78 -3.95 -0.50
N SER A 113 -10.80 -2.77 -1.13
CA SER A 113 -12.00 -2.23 -1.73
C SER A 113 -12.53 -3.16 -2.82
N LYS A 114 -13.83 -3.45 -2.80
CA LYS A 114 -14.51 -4.19 -3.87
C LYS A 114 -14.61 -3.40 -5.18
N LEU A 115 -14.46 -2.08 -5.12
CA LEU A 115 -14.53 -1.19 -6.28
C LEU A 115 -13.22 -1.17 -7.09
N GLY A 116 -12.17 -1.83 -6.61
CA GLY A 116 -10.86 -1.91 -7.28
C GLY A 116 -10.28 -0.52 -7.59
N GLY A 117 -9.78 -0.35 -8.82
CA GLY A 117 -9.21 0.92 -9.31
C GLY A 117 -10.24 2.01 -9.58
N ASN A 118 -11.53 1.67 -9.66
CA ASN A 118 -12.61 2.59 -10.04
C ASN A 118 -13.25 3.30 -8.84
N ALA A 119 -12.75 3.10 -7.62
CA ALA A 119 -13.32 3.69 -6.41
C ALA A 119 -13.48 5.22 -6.50
N GLY A 120 -12.51 5.92 -7.11
CA GLY A 120 -12.58 7.37 -7.32
C GLY A 120 -13.69 7.78 -8.29
N LEU A 121 -13.89 7.02 -9.36
CA LEU A 121 -14.96 7.27 -10.33
C LEU A 121 -16.35 7.11 -9.70
N TYR A 122 -16.54 6.02 -8.94
CA TYR A 122 -17.81 5.81 -8.21
C TYR A 122 -18.03 6.91 -7.18
N GLY A 123 -17.00 7.32 -6.43
CA GLY A 123 -17.10 8.41 -5.45
C GLY A 123 -17.48 9.73 -6.10
N ALA A 124 -16.86 10.10 -7.22
CA ALA A 124 -17.19 11.31 -7.97
C ALA A 124 -18.64 11.26 -8.52
N GLY A 125 -19.07 10.11 -9.04
CA GLY A 125 -20.45 9.91 -9.49
C GLY A 125 -21.47 10.06 -8.36
N CYS A 126 -21.20 9.49 -7.18
CA CYS A 126 -22.05 9.64 -6.00
C CYS A 126 -22.16 11.10 -5.56
N LEU A 127 -21.04 11.83 -5.52
CA LEU A 127 -21.06 13.26 -5.17
C LEU A 127 -21.84 14.09 -6.17
N ALA A 128 -21.70 13.83 -7.47
CA ALA A 128 -22.47 14.52 -8.51
C ALA A 128 -23.98 14.26 -8.38
N LEU A 129 -24.38 13.01 -8.09
CA LEU A 129 -25.78 12.66 -7.87
C LEU A 129 -26.35 13.30 -6.60
N GLN A 130 -25.58 13.37 -5.53
CA GLN A 130 -25.99 14.07 -4.29
C GLN A 130 -26.14 15.57 -4.52
N ALA A 131 -25.26 16.20 -5.30
CA ALA A 131 -25.36 17.60 -5.66
C ALA A 131 -26.58 17.89 -6.55
N ALA A 132 -26.93 16.97 -7.47
CA ALA A 132 -28.09 17.10 -8.33
C ALA A 132 -29.43 16.85 -7.60
N ASN A 133 -29.41 15.97 -6.58
CA ASN A 133 -30.56 15.65 -5.73
C ASN A 133 -30.19 15.87 -4.26
N PRO A 134 -30.16 17.12 -3.78
CA PRO A 134 -29.88 17.37 -2.38
C PRO A 134 -30.94 16.69 -1.52
N LEU A 135 -30.50 15.79 -0.62
CA LEU A 135 -31.39 15.20 0.38
C LEU A 135 -32.04 16.33 1.19
N PRO A 136 -33.35 16.22 1.48
CA PRO A 136 -34.01 17.21 2.31
C PRO A 136 -33.25 17.31 3.63
N THR A 137 -32.77 18.52 3.93
CA THR A 137 -32.14 18.86 5.22
C THR A 137 -33.13 18.49 6.31
N GLN A 138 -32.84 17.47 7.08
CA GLN A 138 -33.55 17.23 8.34
C GLN A 138 -33.18 18.41 9.25
N THR A 139 -34.07 19.41 9.27
CA THR A 139 -34.06 20.44 10.32
C THR A 139 -34.39 19.72 11.63
N ALA A 140 -33.39 19.68 12.50
CA ALA A 140 -33.55 19.24 13.89
C ALA A 140 -34.39 20.25 14.68
#